data_b9ae4cafbf4c1aa2cc7ef179174e73c2
#
_entry.id   b9ae4cafbf4c1aa2cc7ef179174e73c2
#
_cell.length_a   1.000
_cell.length_b   1.000
_cell.length_c   1.000
_cell.angle_alpha   90.00
_cell.angle_beta   90.00
_cell.angle_gamma   90.00
#
_symmetry.space_group_name_H-M   'P 1'
#
loop_
_entity.id
_entity.type
_entity.pdbx_description
1 polymer ?
#
loop_
_entity_poly.entity_id
_entity_poly.type
_entity_poly.pdbx_seq_one_letter_code
_entity_poly.pdbx_strand_id
1 'polypeptide(L)'
;MGFGIDMAKAREIHKTNIRLARTSKFAELDIEFQKALETGASTTEIVAKKKALRDAPADSGISAASDTDALKAQWKTDILGSSPYN
;
A
#
# COMPACT_ATOMS: atom_id res chain seq x y z
N MET A 1 -0.26 -18.41 -26.75
CA MET A 1 0.69 -17.56 -26.93
C MET A 1 1.51 -17.27 -25.78
N GLY A 2 2.33 -17.35 -25.29
CA GLY A 2 3.12 -17.16 -24.11
C GLY A 2 3.93 -15.89 -24.05
N PHE A 3 3.64 -14.94 -24.92
CA PHE A 3 4.42 -13.70 -24.94
C PHE A 3 3.76 -12.55 -24.20
N GLY A 4 2.54 -12.75 -23.75
CA GLY A 4 1.86 -11.75 -22.97
C GLY A 4 2.35 -11.74 -21.53
N ILE A 5 2.11 -10.63 -20.83
CA ILE A 5 2.39 -10.53 -19.42
C ILE A 5 1.34 -11.33 -18.65
N ASP A 6 1.80 -12.15 -17.72
CA ASP A 6 0.90 -12.83 -16.80
C ASP A 6 0.38 -11.84 -15.78
N MET A 7 -0.82 -11.33 -15.99
CA MET A 7 -1.41 -10.32 -15.11
C MET A 7 -1.69 -10.85 -13.69
N ALA A 8 -2.00 -12.12 -13.56
CA ALA A 8 -2.19 -12.71 -12.23
C ALA A 8 -0.88 -12.63 -11.43
N LYS A 9 0.23 -12.97 -12.06
CA LYS A 9 1.54 -12.89 -11.42
C LYS A 9 1.96 -11.45 -11.17
N ALA A 10 1.69 -10.55 -12.13
CA ALA A 10 1.98 -9.12 -11.97
C ALA A 10 1.22 -8.53 -10.79
N ARG A 11 -0.04 -8.89 -10.62
CA ARG A 11 -0.84 -8.44 -9.48
C ARG A 11 -0.29 -8.97 -8.17
N GLU A 12 0.16 -10.21 -8.13
CA GLU A 12 0.77 -10.78 -6.92
C GLU A 12 2.07 -10.08 -6.55
N ILE A 13 2.91 -9.77 -7.53
CA ILE A 13 4.14 -9.00 -7.31
C ILE A 13 3.80 -7.60 -6.79
N HIS A 14 2.79 -6.96 -7.37
CA HIS A 14 2.35 -5.65 -6.92
C HIS A 14 1.88 -5.68 -5.46
N LYS A 15 1.08 -6.67 -5.10
CA LYS A 15 0.61 -6.86 -3.72
C LYS A 15 1.78 -7.13 -2.76
N THR A 16 2.77 -7.89 -3.21
CA THR A 16 3.98 -8.15 -2.42
C THR A 16 4.73 -6.85 -2.17
N ASN A 17 4.89 -6.02 -3.20
CA ASN A 17 5.54 -4.71 -3.06
C ASN A 17 4.77 -3.80 -2.09
N ILE A 18 3.45 -3.83 -2.14
CA ILE A 18 2.60 -3.09 -1.18
C ILE A 18 2.85 -3.59 0.25
N ARG A 19 2.88 -4.90 0.45
CA ARG A 19 3.12 -5.49 1.78
C ARG A 19 4.49 -5.11 2.33
N LEU A 20 5.51 -5.09 1.48
CA LEU A 20 6.85 -4.67 1.88
C LEU A 20 6.89 -3.19 2.25
N ALA A 21 6.29 -2.34 1.44
CA ALA A 21 6.25 -0.91 1.69
C ALA A 21 5.46 -0.59 2.98
N ARG A 22 4.33 -1.25 3.19
CA ARG A 22 3.50 -0.97 4.36
C ARG A 22 4.13 -1.40 5.67
N THR A 23 5.05 -2.36 5.65
CA THR A 23 5.76 -2.78 6.86
C THR A 23 6.49 -1.61 7.51
N SER A 24 7.26 -0.83 6.73
CA SER A 24 7.93 0.37 7.22
C SER A 24 6.93 1.44 7.66
N LYS A 25 5.84 1.60 6.91
CA LYS A 25 4.82 2.59 7.23
C LYS A 25 4.08 2.25 8.51
N PHE A 26 3.79 0.99 8.77
CA PHE A 26 3.21 0.57 10.04
C PHE A 26 4.14 0.87 11.21
N ALA A 27 5.44 0.62 11.05
CA ALA A 27 6.42 0.92 12.09
C ALA A 27 6.44 2.42 12.42
N GLU A 28 6.42 3.27 11.39
CA GLU A 28 6.35 4.72 11.57
C GLU A 28 5.06 5.15 12.29
N LEU A 29 3.93 4.59 11.89
CA LEU A 29 2.63 4.92 12.48
C LEU A 29 2.52 4.43 13.92
N ASP A 30 3.14 3.29 14.25
CA ASP A 30 3.18 2.78 15.61
C ASP A 30 3.92 3.76 16.54
N ILE A 31 5.02 4.33 16.05
CA ILE A 31 5.77 5.35 16.81
C ILE A 31 4.92 6.60 16.99
N GLU A 32 4.25 7.07 15.93
CA GLU A 32 3.37 8.23 16.00
C GLU A 32 2.21 8.01 16.97
N PHE A 33 1.63 6.80 16.94
CA PHE A 33 0.55 6.41 17.84
C PHE A 33 0.99 6.48 19.29
N GLN A 34 2.18 5.93 19.58
CA GLN A 34 2.75 5.95 20.93
C GLN A 34 2.97 7.39 21.41
N LYS A 35 3.54 8.24 20.58
CA LYS A 35 3.73 9.65 20.89
C LYS A 35 2.42 10.37 21.13
N ALA A 36 1.40 10.11 20.34
CA ALA A 36 0.08 10.71 20.50
C ALA A 36 -0.53 10.33 21.83
N LEU A 37 -0.42 9.06 22.25
CA LEU A 37 -0.90 8.61 23.55
C LEU A 37 -0.17 9.31 24.69
N GLU A 38 1.13 9.47 24.58
CA GLU A 38 1.95 10.11 25.60
C GLU A 38 1.63 11.60 25.77
N THR A 39 1.29 12.27 24.67
CA THR A 39 1.00 13.71 24.67
C THR A 39 -0.49 14.04 24.79
N GLY A 40 -1.36 13.03 24.76
CA GLY A 40 -2.80 13.23 24.76
C GLY A 40 -3.37 13.72 23.44
N ALA A 41 -2.60 13.61 22.35
CA ALA A 41 -3.07 14.04 21.03
C ALA A 41 -4.05 13.02 20.44
N SER A 42 -4.83 13.45 19.43
CA SER A 42 -5.78 12.58 18.75
C SER A 42 -5.07 11.49 17.96
N THR A 43 -5.59 10.26 18.04
CA THR A 43 -5.08 9.10 17.28
C THR A 43 -5.95 8.80 16.06
N THR A 44 -7.00 9.56 15.80
CA THR A 44 -7.97 9.29 14.75
C THR A 44 -7.34 9.16 13.37
N GLU A 45 -6.48 10.12 12.98
CA GLU A 45 -5.81 10.08 11.68
C GLU A 45 -4.84 8.92 11.57
N ILE A 46 -4.13 8.59 12.65
CA ILE A 46 -3.18 7.48 12.68
C ILE A 46 -3.90 6.16 12.47
N VAL A 47 -5.04 5.97 13.15
CA VAL A 47 -5.87 4.78 13.00
C VAL A 47 -6.40 4.65 11.57
N ALA A 48 -6.84 5.77 10.99
CA ALA A 48 -7.33 5.79 9.60
C ALA A 48 -6.22 5.42 8.61
N LYS A 49 -5.01 5.92 8.80
CA LYS A 49 -3.86 5.57 7.95
C LYS A 49 -3.49 4.10 8.07
N LYS A 50 -3.51 3.55 9.29
CA LYS A 50 -3.26 2.12 9.50
C LYS A 50 -4.28 1.26 8.78
N LYS A 51 -5.55 1.65 8.83
CA LYS A 51 -6.61 0.92 8.11
C LYS A 51 -6.39 0.96 6.62
N ALA A 52 -6.05 2.12 6.06
CA ALA A 52 -5.75 2.27 4.63
C ALA A 52 -4.59 1.37 4.21
N LEU A 53 -3.55 1.27 5.02
CA LEU A 53 -2.42 0.39 4.74
C LEU A 53 -2.81 -1.09 4.77
N ARG A 54 -3.64 -1.50 5.73
CA ARG A 54 -4.11 -2.89 5.80
C ARG A 54 -4.92 -3.27 4.58
N ASP A 55 -5.74 -2.34 4.09
CA ASP A 55 -6.64 -2.60 2.97
C ASP A 55 -5.97 -2.44 1.60
N ALA A 56 -4.79 -1.82 1.54
CA ALA A 56 -4.13 -1.51 0.28
C ALA A 56 -3.93 -2.73 -0.65
N PRO A 57 -3.48 -3.92 -0.17
CA PRO A 57 -3.34 -5.07 -1.06
C PRO A 57 -4.65 -5.61 -1.60
N ALA A 58 -5.77 -5.29 -0.96
CA ALA A 58 -7.10 -5.73 -1.37
C ALA A 58 -7.83 -4.69 -2.22
N ASP A 59 -7.14 -3.65 -2.69
CA ASP A 59 -7.73 -2.60 -3.51
C ASP A 59 -8.34 -3.18 -4.79
N SER A 60 -9.61 -2.89 -5.02
CA SER A 60 -10.33 -3.35 -6.21
C SER A 60 -9.70 -2.86 -7.51
N GLY A 61 -9.01 -1.71 -7.48
CA GLY A 61 -8.27 -1.18 -8.63
C GLY A 61 -7.18 -2.13 -9.10
N ILE A 62 -6.56 -2.89 -8.20
CA ILE A 62 -5.53 -3.88 -8.54
C ILE A 62 -6.16 -5.01 -9.36
N SER A 63 -7.30 -5.53 -8.92
CA SER A 63 -8.00 -6.60 -9.63
C SER A 63 -8.57 -6.12 -10.97
N ALA A 64 -8.94 -4.85 -11.08
CA ALA A 64 -9.52 -4.26 -12.27
C ALA A 64 -8.46 -3.84 -13.30
N ALA A 65 -7.19 -3.77 -12.92
CA ALA A 65 -6.12 -3.36 -13.83
C ALA A 65 -5.97 -4.37 -14.98
N SER A 66 -6.05 -3.88 -16.20
CA SER A 66 -6.00 -4.73 -17.40
C SER A 66 -4.60 -4.88 -17.99
N ASP A 67 -3.65 -4.03 -17.58
CA ASP A 67 -2.26 -4.09 -18.02
C ASP A 67 -1.33 -3.61 -16.91
N THR A 68 -0.03 -3.70 -17.14
CA THR A 68 0.96 -3.33 -16.14
C THR A 68 0.99 -1.83 -15.85
N ASP A 69 0.70 -0.99 -16.83
CA ASP A 69 0.67 0.45 -16.62
C ASP A 69 -0.50 0.84 -15.72
N ALA A 70 -1.68 0.26 -15.94
CA ALA A 70 -2.83 0.47 -15.09
C ALA A 70 -2.56 -0.04 -13.67
N LEU A 71 -1.86 -1.15 -13.55
CA LEU A 71 -1.49 -1.72 -12.26
C LEU A 71 -0.52 -0.81 -11.49
N LYS A 72 0.49 -0.28 -12.15
CA LYS A 72 1.44 0.68 -11.56
C LYS A 72 0.73 1.93 -11.07
N ALA A 73 -0.29 2.38 -11.79
CA ALA A 73 -1.08 3.54 -11.41
C ALA A 73 -1.87 3.33 -10.12
N GLN A 74 -2.05 2.09 -9.69
CA GLN A 74 -2.73 1.77 -8.42
C GLN A 74 -1.83 1.89 -7.20
N TRP A 75 -0.58 2.27 -7.38
CA TRP A 75 0.31 2.50 -6.24
C TRP A 75 -0.11 3.78 -5.50
N LYS A 76 -0.42 3.64 -4.23
CA LYS A 76 -0.90 4.73 -3.38
C LYS A 76 0.28 5.46 -2.75
N THR A 77 0.87 6.41 -3.45
CA THR A 77 2.05 7.15 -2.98
C THR A 77 1.81 7.90 -1.69
N ASP A 78 0.58 8.34 -1.44
CA ASP A 78 0.22 9.09 -0.24
C ASP A 78 0.26 8.22 1.04
N ILE A 79 0.11 6.91 0.93
CA ILE A 79 0.16 6.01 2.08
C ILE A 79 1.36 5.06 2.06
N LEU A 80 1.89 4.73 0.88
CA LEU A 80 2.97 3.76 0.72
C LEU A 80 4.33 4.40 0.43
N GLY A 81 4.35 5.69 0.11
CA GLY A 81 5.57 6.38 -0.29
C GLY A 81 5.89 6.20 -1.76
N SER A 82 7.13 6.42 -2.14
CA SER A 82 7.54 6.38 -3.55
C SER A 82 7.27 5.04 -4.20
N SER A 83 6.84 5.08 -5.46
CA SER A 83 6.58 3.87 -6.24
C SER A 83 7.88 3.11 -6.50
N PRO A 84 7.90 1.77 -6.37
CA PRO A 84 9.07 0.97 -6.71
C PRO A 84 9.29 0.86 -8.23
N TYR A 85 8.35 1.37 -9.03
CA TYR A 85 8.41 1.28 -10.48
C TYR A 85 9.09 2.48 -11.14
N ASN A 86 9.51 3.45 -10.38
CA ASN A 86 10.17 4.65 -10.92
C ASN A 86 11.69 4.51 -10.89
#